data_f9661ac1c962ad5eb5b485d71a24dcd6
#
_entry.id   f9661ac1c962ad5eb5b485d71a24dcd6
#
_cell.length_a   1.000
_cell.length_b   1.000
_cell.length_c   1.000
_cell.angle_alpha   90.00
_cell.angle_beta   90.00
_cell.angle_gamma   90.00
#
_symmetry.space_group_name_H-M   'P 1'
#
loop_
_entity.id
_entity.type
_entity.pdbx_description
1 polymer ?
#
loop_
_entity_poly.entity_id
_entity_poly.type
_entity_poly.pdbx_seq_one_letter_code
_entity_poly.pdbx_strand_id
1 'polypeptide(L)'
;FNYYSATLIVPEKKHFWPADLHLMAKDILWFHALIWEALLLALDKELPKVIFAHGFFSIDGQKMSKSLGNIIDPLELVNSYGIDGVRYLLLTSFAFGNDGDISLSKFNEKYNADLANGIGNLVSRIARLCEQSEYSFLSVFKDIKYESDKSIDEAILEYRPDEAIRIIWNQIQSFDKDIHNDQPWALSGERLQQILESYVRRIVPIAHNLKPFLPNTAEKIISIFGADKIVKPEPLFERKK
;
A
#
# COMPACT_ATOMS: atom_id res chain seq x y z
N PHE A 1 -24.33 -18.65 -8.67
CA PHE A 1 -25.12 -19.35 -7.64
C PHE A 1 -24.32 -19.62 -6.35
N ASN A 2 -23.02 -19.89 -6.47
CA ASN A 2 -22.17 -20.20 -5.31
C ASN A 2 -22.04 -19.02 -4.33
N TYR A 3 -22.05 -17.77 -4.77
CA TYR A 3 -22.03 -16.60 -3.89
C TYR A 3 -23.24 -16.54 -2.97
N TYR A 4 -24.42 -16.78 -3.56
CA TYR A 4 -25.69 -16.81 -2.84
C TYR A 4 -25.71 -17.96 -1.82
N SER A 5 -25.30 -19.16 -2.26
CA SER A 5 -25.27 -20.34 -1.40
C SER A 5 -24.29 -20.17 -0.23
N ALA A 6 -23.12 -19.57 -0.50
CA ALA A 6 -22.09 -19.39 0.53
C ALA A 6 -22.48 -18.40 1.64
N THR A 7 -23.37 -17.43 1.30
CA THR A 7 -23.77 -16.38 2.26
C THR A 7 -25.15 -16.61 2.86
N LEU A 8 -26.12 -17.14 2.11
CA LEU A 8 -27.52 -17.18 2.52
C LEU A 8 -27.99 -18.53 3.04
N ILE A 9 -27.32 -19.64 2.66
CA ILE A 9 -27.63 -20.97 3.19
C ILE A 9 -27.07 -21.16 4.61
N VAL A 10 -25.92 -20.54 4.92
CA VAL A 10 -25.31 -20.60 6.24
C VAL A 10 -25.86 -19.46 7.09
N PRO A 11 -26.67 -19.76 8.15
CA PRO A 11 -27.36 -18.72 8.92
C PRO A 11 -26.43 -17.63 9.49
N GLU A 12 -25.22 -18.00 9.93
CA GLU A 12 -24.24 -17.11 10.53
C GLU A 12 -23.62 -16.14 9.49
N LYS A 13 -23.78 -16.44 8.19
CA LYS A 13 -23.23 -15.65 7.09
C LYS A 13 -24.23 -14.76 6.38
N LYS A 14 -25.51 -14.81 6.76
CA LYS A 14 -26.59 -14.04 6.12
C LYS A 14 -26.33 -12.52 6.12
N HIS A 15 -25.62 -12.03 7.14
CA HIS A 15 -25.29 -10.61 7.25
C HIS A 15 -24.27 -10.11 6.22
N PHE A 16 -23.61 -11.02 5.48
CA PHE A 16 -22.73 -10.65 4.35
C PHE A 16 -23.47 -10.40 3.04
N TRP A 17 -24.80 -10.55 3.03
CA TRP A 17 -25.60 -10.22 1.87
C TRP A 17 -26.51 -9.01 2.15
N PRO A 18 -26.68 -8.05 1.21
CA PRO A 18 -26.04 -7.99 -0.12
C PRO A 18 -24.54 -7.74 -0.05
N ALA A 19 -23.80 -8.21 -1.06
CA ALA A 19 -22.39 -7.93 -1.18
C ALA A 19 -22.14 -6.43 -1.38
N ASP A 20 -21.18 -5.85 -0.66
CA ASP A 20 -20.80 -4.47 -0.87
C ASP A 20 -20.07 -4.29 -2.20
N LEU A 21 -19.26 -5.28 -2.59
CA LEU A 21 -18.45 -5.24 -3.80
C LEU A 21 -18.32 -6.63 -4.43
N HIS A 22 -18.59 -6.72 -5.72
CA HIS A 22 -18.12 -7.80 -6.59
C HIS A 22 -16.92 -7.29 -7.38
N LEU A 23 -15.71 -7.76 -7.04
CA LEU A 23 -14.47 -7.44 -7.73
C LEU A 23 -14.10 -8.58 -8.68
N MET A 24 -13.94 -8.30 -9.97
CA MET A 24 -13.67 -9.30 -10.99
C MET A 24 -12.89 -8.75 -12.17
N ALA A 25 -12.39 -9.65 -13.03
CA ALA A 25 -11.81 -9.26 -14.30
C ALA A 25 -12.92 -8.94 -15.34
N LYS A 26 -12.61 -8.07 -16.28
CA LYS A 26 -13.57 -7.54 -17.27
C LYS A 26 -14.21 -8.60 -18.19
N ASP A 27 -13.60 -9.76 -18.36
CA ASP A 27 -14.12 -10.85 -19.21
C ASP A 27 -15.37 -11.52 -18.66
N ILE A 28 -15.56 -11.50 -17.33
CA ILE A 28 -16.74 -12.08 -16.68
C ILE A 28 -17.75 -11.02 -16.23
N LEU A 29 -17.54 -9.76 -16.61
CA LEU A 29 -18.46 -8.66 -16.27
C LEU A 29 -19.90 -8.93 -16.75
N TRP A 30 -20.06 -9.44 -17.97
CA TRP A 30 -21.36 -9.79 -18.52
C TRP A 30 -22.15 -10.77 -17.63
N PHE A 31 -21.47 -11.79 -17.10
CA PHE A 31 -22.10 -12.77 -16.23
C PHE A 31 -22.55 -12.17 -14.90
N HIS A 32 -21.84 -11.18 -14.38
CA HIS A 32 -22.14 -10.57 -13.09
C HIS A 32 -23.09 -9.37 -13.21
N ALA A 33 -22.93 -8.52 -14.21
CA ALA A 33 -23.73 -7.33 -14.37
C ALA A 33 -25.08 -7.55 -15.07
N LEU A 34 -25.27 -8.70 -15.76
CA LEU A 34 -26.53 -9.00 -16.41
C LEU A 34 -27.16 -10.31 -15.90
N ILE A 35 -26.48 -11.44 -16.10
CA ILE A 35 -27.08 -12.74 -15.80
C ILE A 35 -27.28 -12.92 -14.30
N TRP A 36 -26.27 -12.59 -13.49
CA TRP A 36 -26.34 -12.71 -12.03
C TRP A 36 -27.39 -11.77 -11.43
N GLU A 37 -27.43 -10.52 -11.83
CA GLU A 37 -28.43 -9.57 -11.35
C GLU A 37 -29.87 -9.98 -11.78
N ALA A 38 -30.03 -10.45 -13.02
CA ALA A 38 -31.32 -10.96 -13.45
C ALA A 38 -31.80 -12.17 -12.63
N LEU A 39 -30.91 -13.07 -12.25
CA LEU A 39 -31.21 -14.19 -11.37
C LEU A 39 -31.60 -13.74 -9.96
N LEU A 40 -30.90 -12.75 -9.39
CA LEU A 40 -31.24 -12.21 -8.09
C LEU A 40 -32.59 -11.53 -8.08
N LEU A 41 -32.92 -10.73 -9.12
CA LEU A 41 -34.23 -10.10 -9.29
C LEU A 41 -35.35 -11.14 -9.43
N ALA A 42 -35.11 -12.20 -10.20
CA ALA A 42 -36.08 -13.28 -10.35
C ALA A 42 -36.35 -14.05 -9.05
N LEU A 43 -35.41 -14.02 -8.13
CA LEU A 43 -35.51 -14.63 -6.80
C LEU A 43 -35.94 -13.65 -5.70
N ASP A 44 -36.31 -12.43 -6.06
CA ASP A 44 -36.66 -11.35 -5.15
C ASP A 44 -35.57 -11.11 -4.09
N LYS A 45 -34.33 -10.98 -4.57
CA LYS A 45 -33.16 -10.76 -3.73
C LYS A 45 -32.50 -9.42 -4.03
N GLU A 46 -31.92 -8.83 -2.98
CA GLU A 46 -31.16 -7.60 -3.11
C GLU A 46 -29.96 -7.80 -4.04
N LEU A 47 -29.64 -6.77 -4.82
CA LEU A 47 -28.48 -6.75 -5.70
C LEU A 47 -27.20 -6.40 -4.92
N PRO A 48 -26.01 -6.79 -5.41
CA PRO A 48 -24.74 -6.26 -4.89
C PRO A 48 -24.70 -4.74 -5.07
N LYS A 49 -24.06 -4.02 -4.14
CA LYS A 49 -24.03 -2.55 -4.19
C LYS A 49 -23.15 -2.04 -5.33
N VAL A 50 -22.03 -2.72 -5.59
CA VAL A 50 -21.06 -2.34 -6.61
C VAL A 50 -20.54 -3.58 -7.33
N ILE A 51 -20.43 -3.47 -8.66
CA ILE A 51 -19.70 -4.42 -9.50
C ILE A 51 -18.50 -3.66 -10.09
N PHE A 52 -17.29 -4.05 -9.71
CA PHE A 52 -16.07 -3.44 -10.20
C PHE A 52 -15.27 -4.43 -11.07
N ALA A 53 -15.06 -4.06 -12.33
CA ALA A 53 -14.29 -4.85 -13.27
C ALA A 53 -12.90 -4.27 -13.46
N HIS A 54 -11.84 -5.07 -13.16
CA HIS A 54 -10.47 -4.69 -13.42
C HIS A 54 -9.97 -5.24 -14.75
N GLY A 55 -8.88 -4.62 -15.27
CA GLY A 55 -8.20 -5.03 -16.49
C GLY A 55 -7.38 -6.30 -16.34
N PHE A 56 -6.74 -6.71 -17.45
CA PHE A 56 -5.83 -7.85 -17.52
C PHE A 56 -4.39 -7.44 -17.36
N PHE A 57 -3.56 -8.40 -16.95
CA PHE A 57 -2.12 -8.27 -17.02
C PHE A 57 -1.58 -8.86 -18.32
N SER A 58 -0.71 -8.13 -18.98
CA SER A 58 0.19 -8.62 -20.01
C SER A 58 1.62 -8.66 -19.49
N ILE A 59 2.50 -9.35 -20.20
CA ILE A 59 3.92 -9.42 -19.89
C ILE A 59 4.67 -9.06 -21.18
N ASP A 60 5.42 -7.96 -21.12
CA ASP A 60 6.13 -7.41 -22.26
C ASP A 60 5.23 -7.26 -23.51
N GLY A 61 4.02 -6.73 -23.30
CA GLY A 61 3.01 -6.51 -24.32
C GLY A 61 2.25 -7.76 -24.80
N GLN A 62 2.53 -8.94 -24.24
CA GLN A 62 1.86 -10.20 -24.62
C GLN A 62 0.89 -10.66 -23.52
N LYS A 63 -0.27 -11.16 -23.93
CA LYS A 63 -1.23 -11.75 -23.00
C LYS A 63 -0.60 -12.94 -22.27
N MET A 64 -0.74 -12.98 -20.93
CA MET A 64 -0.34 -14.13 -20.13
C MET A 64 -1.06 -15.40 -20.60
N SER A 65 -0.30 -16.45 -20.91
CA SER A 65 -0.83 -17.73 -21.36
C SER A 65 0.05 -18.89 -20.93
N LYS A 66 -0.56 -19.98 -20.44
CA LYS A 66 0.17 -21.21 -20.11
C LYS A 66 0.87 -21.79 -21.33
N SER A 67 0.26 -21.69 -22.52
CA SER A 67 0.83 -22.20 -23.75
C SER A 67 2.04 -21.39 -24.26
N LEU A 68 2.14 -20.11 -23.89
CA LEU A 68 3.28 -19.25 -24.21
C LEU A 68 4.39 -19.33 -23.16
N GLY A 69 4.14 -19.97 -22.02
CA GLY A 69 5.11 -20.06 -20.93
C GLY A 69 5.48 -18.74 -20.27
N ASN A 70 4.69 -17.67 -20.50
CA ASN A 70 4.93 -16.33 -19.99
C ASN A 70 4.09 -16.00 -18.75
N ILE A 71 3.76 -17.00 -17.93
CA ILE A 71 3.04 -16.79 -16.67
C ILE A 71 4.05 -16.41 -15.59
N ILE A 72 3.78 -15.33 -14.89
CA ILE A 72 4.50 -14.98 -13.67
C ILE A 72 3.85 -15.70 -12.48
N ASP A 73 4.64 -16.49 -11.77
CA ASP A 73 4.21 -17.08 -10.50
C ASP A 73 4.23 -15.98 -9.41
N PRO A 74 3.09 -15.67 -8.77
CA PRO A 74 3.05 -14.72 -7.66
C PRO A 74 3.99 -15.06 -6.51
N LEU A 75 4.26 -16.34 -6.26
CA LEU A 75 5.19 -16.78 -5.21
C LEU A 75 6.64 -16.43 -5.57
N GLU A 76 7.03 -16.53 -6.82
CA GLU A 76 8.35 -16.10 -7.29
C GLU A 76 8.53 -14.58 -7.14
N LEU A 77 7.49 -13.79 -7.42
CA LEU A 77 7.51 -12.35 -7.14
C LEU A 77 7.67 -12.07 -5.64
N VAL A 78 6.91 -12.77 -4.79
CA VAL A 78 7.00 -12.60 -3.34
C VAL A 78 8.39 -12.99 -2.82
N ASN A 79 8.98 -14.07 -3.32
CA ASN A 79 10.34 -14.46 -2.97
C ASN A 79 11.37 -13.41 -3.40
N SER A 80 11.14 -12.77 -4.55
CA SER A 80 12.05 -11.76 -5.10
C SER A 80 11.92 -10.40 -4.43
N TYR A 81 10.72 -9.91 -4.18
CA TYR A 81 10.45 -8.53 -3.74
C TYR A 81 9.87 -8.42 -2.31
N GLY A 82 9.52 -9.55 -1.69
CA GLY A 82 8.74 -9.57 -0.45
C GLY A 82 7.27 -9.21 -0.68
N ILE A 83 6.42 -9.53 0.30
CA ILE A 83 4.96 -9.31 0.20
C ILE A 83 4.65 -7.82 -0.07
N ASP A 84 5.19 -6.92 0.74
CA ASP A 84 4.91 -5.48 0.62
C ASP A 84 5.47 -4.91 -0.70
N GLY A 85 6.64 -5.39 -1.16
CA GLY A 85 7.20 -5.00 -2.44
C GLY A 85 6.31 -5.38 -3.62
N VAL A 86 5.80 -6.61 -3.64
CA VAL A 86 4.85 -7.06 -4.68
C VAL A 86 3.56 -6.26 -4.64
N ARG A 87 2.97 -6.04 -3.46
CA ARG A 87 1.76 -5.24 -3.31
C ARG A 87 1.96 -3.83 -3.87
N TYR A 88 3.07 -3.18 -3.52
CA TYR A 88 3.42 -1.87 -4.03
C TYR A 88 3.52 -1.86 -5.56
N LEU A 89 4.32 -2.76 -6.12
CA LEU A 89 4.56 -2.84 -7.57
C LEU A 89 3.26 -3.06 -8.35
N LEU A 90 2.42 -3.99 -7.91
CA LEU A 90 1.14 -4.29 -8.58
C LEU A 90 0.15 -3.12 -8.50
N LEU A 91 0.11 -2.41 -7.38
CA LEU A 91 -0.83 -1.30 -7.17
C LEU A 91 -0.39 0.03 -7.81
N THR A 92 0.90 0.14 -8.21
CA THR A 92 1.44 1.43 -8.68
C THR A 92 2.01 1.40 -10.09
N SER A 93 2.07 0.22 -10.73
CA SER A 93 2.65 0.11 -12.08
C SER A 93 1.69 0.53 -13.20
N PHE A 94 0.40 0.56 -12.92
CA PHE A 94 -0.65 0.98 -13.85
C PHE A 94 -1.86 1.49 -13.07
N ALA A 95 -2.72 2.28 -13.73
CA ALA A 95 -3.94 2.77 -13.10
C ALA A 95 -4.89 1.59 -12.81
N PHE A 96 -5.40 1.51 -11.58
CA PHE A 96 -6.30 0.44 -11.16
C PHE A 96 -7.56 0.42 -12.01
N GLY A 97 -7.97 -0.77 -12.46
CA GLY A 97 -9.09 -0.93 -13.40
C GLY A 97 -8.68 -1.04 -14.87
N ASN A 98 -7.53 -0.52 -15.26
CA ASN A 98 -7.01 -0.62 -16.62
C ASN A 98 -6.19 -1.90 -16.84
N ASP A 99 -5.95 -2.24 -18.11
CA ASP A 99 -4.99 -3.28 -18.46
C ASP A 99 -3.58 -2.81 -18.08
N GLY A 100 -2.79 -3.72 -17.52
CA GLY A 100 -1.43 -3.43 -17.06
C GLY A 100 -0.40 -4.33 -17.72
N ASP A 101 0.72 -3.74 -18.15
CA ASP A 101 1.85 -4.50 -18.68
C ASP A 101 2.94 -4.66 -17.61
N ILE A 102 3.21 -5.89 -17.22
CA ILE A 102 4.24 -6.23 -16.24
C ILE A 102 5.57 -6.43 -16.96
N SER A 103 6.56 -5.63 -16.60
CA SER A 103 7.94 -5.80 -17.01
C SER A 103 8.81 -5.96 -15.77
N LEU A 104 9.53 -7.06 -15.64
CA LEU A 104 10.39 -7.34 -14.49
C LEU A 104 11.53 -6.33 -14.35
N SER A 105 12.06 -5.82 -15.48
CA SER A 105 13.08 -4.75 -15.45
C SER A 105 12.52 -3.46 -14.86
N LYS A 106 11.34 -3.02 -15.28
CA LYS A 106 10.64 -1.85 -14.72
C LYS A 106 10.28 -2.05 -13.25
N PHE A 107 9.96 -3.29 -12.84
CA PHE A 107 9.72 -3.63 -11.45
C PHE A 107 10.97 -3.43 -10.59
N ASN A 108 12.14 -3.89 -11.06
CA ASN A 108 13.41 -3.68 -10.35
C ASN A 108 13.73 -2.18 -10.20
N GLU A 109 13.60 -1.42 -11.29
CA GLU A 109 13.84 0.03 -11.30
C GLU A 109 12.90 0.75 -10.31
N LYS A 110 11.60 0.47 -10.40
CA LYS A 110 10.58 1.09 -9.54
C LYS A 110 10.75 0.69 -8.06
N TYR A 111 11.01 -0.59 -7.79
CA TYR A 111 11.29 -1.07 -6.43
C TYR A 111 12.49 -0.33 -5.82
N ASN A 112 13.59 -0.24 -6.57
CA ASN A 112 14.78 0.45 -6.08
C ASN A 112 14.56 1.95 -5.88
N ALA A 113 13.88 2.61 -6.81
CA ALA A 113 13.62 4.04 -6.74
C ALA A 113 12.69 4.39 -5.58
N ASP A 114 11.55 3.72 -5.50
CA ASP A 114 10.47 4.12 -4.62
C ASP A 114 10.56 3.48 -3.22
N LEU A 115 10.95 2.21 -3.14
CA LEU A 115 11.00 1.49 -1.86
C LEU A 115 12.38 1.57 -1.22
N ALA A 116 13.44 1.09 -1.88
CA ALA A 116 14.76 1.07 -1.27
C ALA A 116 15.35 2.47 -1.09
N ASN A 117 15.33 3.29 -2.13
CA ASN A 117 15.87 4.66 -2.11
C ASN A 117 14.85 5.70 -1.63
N GLY A 118 13.55 5.42 -1.72
CA GLY A 118 12.47 6.27 -1.23
C GLY A 118 12.23 6.07 0.26
N ILE A 119 11.12 5.39 0.60
CA ILE A 119 10.69 5.22 2.00
C ILE A 119 11.74 4.50 2.87
N GLY A 120 12.44 3.51 2.35
CA GLY A 120 13.46 2.77 3.09
C GLY A 120 14.62 3.66 3.51
N ASN A 121 15.13 4.48 2.59
CA ASN A 121 16.20 5.45 2.88
C ASN A 121 15.72 6.57 3.82
N LEU A 122 14.49 7.10 3.61
CA LEU A 122 13.91 8.13 4.46
C LEU A 122 13.85 7.66 5.93
N VAL A 123 13.27 6.49 6.18
CA VAL A 123 13.15 5.90 7.53
C VAL A 123 14.54 5.67 8.15
N SER A 124 15.46 5.06 7.41
CA SER A 124 16.81 4.80 7.89
C SER A 124 17.58 6.09 8.26
N ARG A 125 17.38 7.16 7.46
CA ARG A 125 18.02 8.46 7.70
C ARG A 125 17.47 9.16 8.94
N ILE A 126 16.12 9.19 9.10
CA ILE A 126 15.49 9.77 10.29
C ILE A 126 15.91 8.99 11.55
N ALA A 127 15.80 7.65 11.51
CA ALA A 127 16.16 6.81 12.64
C ALA A 127 17.63 6.99 13.05
N ARG A 128 18.55 7.09 12.09
CA ARG A 128 19.96 7.37 12.35
C ARG A 128 20.18 8.73 13.01
N LEU A 129 19.49 9.78 12.57
CA LEU A 129 19.58 11.10 13.19
C LEU A 129 19.05 11.09 14.63
N CYS A 130 17.93 10.39 14.87
CA CYS A 130 17.40 10.21 16.22
C CYS A 130 18.36 9.40 17.11
N GLU A 131 18.97 8.33 16.60
CA GLU A 131 19.96 7.53 17.32
C GLU A 131 21.18 8.36 17.73
N GLN A 132 21.72 9.17 16.81
CA GLN A 132 22.90 10.01 17.04
C GLN A 132 22.62 11.18 17.97
N SER A 133 21.38 11.64 18.09
CA SER A 133 21.00 12.75 18.96
C SER A 133 20.93 12.37 20.43
N GLU A 134 20.82 11.07 20.74
CA GLU A 134 20.63 10.51 22.08
C GLU A 134 19.36 10.98 22.81
N TYR A 135 18.46 11.74 22.15
CA TYR A 135 17.19 12.16 22.72
C TYR A 135 16.16 11.00 22.71
N SER A 136 15.27 11.00 23.70
CA SER A 136 14.13 10.10 23.71
C SER A 136 12.92 10.77 23.05
N PHE A 137 12.29 10.08 22.12
CA PHE A 137 11.11 10.57 21.40
C PHE A 137 9.84 9.81 21.79
N LEU A 138 9.88 8.96 22.83
CA LEU A 138 8.75 8.14 23.24
C LEU A 138 7.53 8.97 23.67
N SER A 139 7.75 10.10 24.36
CA SER A 139 6.67 11.02 24.74
C SER A 139 6.00 11.61 23.49
N VAL A 140 6.82 12.05 22.53
CA VAL A 140 6.35 12.59 21.25
C VAL A 140 5.52 11.55 20.51
N PHE A 141 5.99 10.31 20.43
CA PHE A 141 5.27 9.20 19.80
C PHE A 141 3.91 8.95 20.48
N LYS A 142 3.86 8.90 21.81
CA LYS A 142 2.62 8.67 22.57
C LYS A 142 1.59 9.79 22.42
N ASP A 143 2.04 11.01 22.17
CA ASP A 143 1.17 12.18 21.94
C ASP A 143 0.59 12.24 20.52
N ILE A 144 1.09 11.42 19.58
CA ILE A 144 0.59 11.40 18.20
C ILE A 144 -0.82 10.82 18.19
N LYS A 145 -1.80 11.66 17.89
CA LYS A 145 -3.15 11.22 17.56
C LYS A 145 -3.21 11.02 16.04
N TYR A 146 -3.34 9.76 15.62
CA TYR A 146 -3.51 9.47 14.22
C TYR A 146 -4.96 9.75 13.81
N GLU A 147 -5.12 10.56 12.80
CA GLU A 147 -6.35 10.71 12.03
C GLU A 147 -6.03 10.34 10.58
N SER A 148 -6.91 9.57 9.96
CA SER A 148 -6.71 9.19 8.55
C SER A 148 -6.77 10.43 7.65
N ASP A 149 -5.96 10.41 6.60
CA ASP A 149 -5.99 11.47 5.58
C ASP A 149 -7.24 11.28 4.71
N LYS A 150 -8.15 12.26 4.75
CA LYS A 150 -9.43 12.19 4.03
C LYS A 150 -9.26 11.95 2.54
N SER A 151 -8.22 12.52 1.92
CA SER A 151 -7.98 12.34 0.48
C SER A 151 -7.54 10.91 0.16
N ILE A 152 -6.83 10.24 1.08
CA ILE A 152 -6.47 8.82 0.97
C ILE A 152 -7.72 7.97 1.15
N ASP A 153 -8.54 8.25 2.16
CA ASP A 153 -9.78 7.51 2.42
C ASP A 153 -10.75 7.64 1.24
N GLU A 154 -10.94 8.83 0.69
CA GLU A 154 -11.77 9.09 -0.48
C GLU A 154 -11.28 8.30 -1.70
N ALA A 155 -9.97 8.30 -1.96
CA ALA A 155 -9.40 7.52 -3.07
C ALA A 155 -9.63 6.01 -2.89
N ILE A 156 -9.53 5.49 -1.66
CA ILE A 156 -9.82 4.07 -1.37
C ILE A 156 -11.30 3.76 -1.58
N LEU A 157 -12.20 4.62 -1.09
CA LEU A 157 -13.65 4.43 -1.22
C LEU A 157 -14.13 4.54 -2.68
N GLU A 158 -13.40 5.28 -3.50
CA GLU A 158 -13.64 5.39 -4.95
C GLU A 158 -12.94 4.30 -5.78
N TYR A 159 -12.41 3.27 -5.14
CA TYR A 159 -11.68 2.16 -5.78
C TYR A 159 -10.45 2.62 -6.59
N ARG A 160 -9.74 3.64 -6.09
CA ARG A 160 -8.50 4.17 -6.68
C ARG A 160 -7.30 3.99 -5.73
N PRO A 161 -6.90 2.73 -5.44
CA PRO A 161 -5.78 2.45 -4.52
C PRO A 161 -4.43 2.98 -5.03
N ASP A 162 -4.23 3.05 -6.35
CA ASP A 162 -3.09 3.67 -7.01
C ASP A 162 -2.98 5.17 -6.68
N GLU A 163 -4.10 5.88 -6.70
CA GLU A 163 -4.17 7.28 -6.32
C GLU A 163 -3.89 7.49 -4.82
N ALA A 164 -4.47 6.65 -3.96
CA ALA A 164 -4.21 6.69 -2.52
C ALA A 164 -2.72 6.52 -2.22
N ILE A 165 -2.05 5.54 -2.85
CA ILE A 165 -0.60 5.35 -2.71
C ILE A 165 0.16 6.56 -3.25
N ARG A 166 -0.25 7.14 -4.38
CA ARG A 166 0.38 8.33 -4.97
C ARG A 166 0.35 9.52 -4.01
N ILE A 167 -0.75 9.73 -3.29
CA ILE A 167 -0.85 10.77 -2.26
C ILE A 167 0.19 10.55 -1.16
N ILE A 168 0.31 9.31 -0.65
CA ILE A 168 1.29 8.96 0.37
C ILE A 168 2.73 9.17 -0.15
N TRP A 169 3.02 8.77 -1.40
CA TRP A 169 4.34 8.99 -2.00
C TRP A 169 4.70 10.45 -2.17
N ASN A 170 3.74 11.30 -2.50
CA ASN A 170 3.95 12.75 -2.53
C ASN A 170 4.32 13.30 -1.14
N GLN A 171 3.69 12.78 -0.06
CA GLN A 171 4.06 13.14 1.31
C GLN A 171 5.49 12.70 1.64
N ILE A 172 5.89 11.48 1.25
CA ILE A 172 7.25 10.95 1.45
C ILE A 172 8.28 11.79 0.71
N GLN A 173 8.03 12.12 -0.56
CA GLN A 173 8.95 12.94 -1.38
C GLN A 173 9.07 14.37 -0.86
N SER A 174 7.96 14.98 -0.42
CA SER A 174 8.00 16.29 0.23
C SER A 174 8.81 16.24 1.52
N PHE A 175 8.64 15.19 2.31
CA PHE A 175 9.39 15.03 3.56
C PHE A 175 10.89 14.89 3.32
N ASP A 176 11.29 14.11 2.32
CA ASP A 176 12.70 13.97 1.96
C ASP A 176 13.35 15.30 1.54
N LYS A 177 12.62 16.13 0.78
CA LYS A 177 13.04 17.47 0.41
C LYS A 177 13.20 18.38 1.63
N ASP A 178 12.25 18.33 2.57
CA ASP A 178 12.29 19.16 3.78
C ASP A 178 13.50 18.80 4.66
N ILE A 179 13.81 17.51 4.85
CA ILE A 179 15.01 17.09 5.56
C ILE A 179 16.29 17.62 4.88
N HIS A 180 16.30 17.68 3.54
CA HIS A 180 17.44 18.27 2.82
C HIS A 180 17.56 19.77 3.07
N ASN A 181 16.46 20.48 3.12
CA ASN A 181 16.43 21.92 3.39
C ASN A 181 16.78 22.27 4.84
N ASP A 182 16.29 21.47 5.79
CA ASP A 182 16.50 21.67 7.23
C ASP A 182 17.95 21.41 7.65
N GLN A 183 18.70 20.61 6.90
CA GLN A 183 20.09 20.23 7.18
C GLN A 183 20.33 19.81 8.64
N PRO A 184 19.57 18.82 9.18
CA PRO A 184 19.62 18.48 10.61
C PRO A 184 21.00 18.06 11.08
N TRP A 185 21.88 17.59 10.19
CA TRP A 185 23.28 17.27 10.48
C TRP A 185 24.15 18.48 10.82
N ALA A 186 23.71 19.69 10.49
CA ALA A 186 24.38 20.95 10.84
C ALA A 186 23.81 21.60 12.12
N LEU A 187 22.80 20.98 12.75
CA LEU A 187 22.11 21.50 13.93
C LEU A 187 22.57 20.77 15.18
N SER A 188 22.39 21.41 16.35
CA SER A 188 22.67 20.84 17.65
C SER A 188 21.70 21.38 18.72
N GLY A 189 21.73 20.74 19.91
CA GLY A 189 20.95 21.16 21.06
C GLY A 189 19.43 21.18 20.79
N GLU A 190 18.74 22.13 21.39
CA GLU A 190 17.28 22.23 21.37
C GLU A 190 16.71 22.33 19.93
N ARG A 191 17.39 23.03 19.04
CA ARG A 191 16.96 23.18 17.65
C ARG A 191 16.96 21.85 16.90
N LEU A 192 17.97 21.02 17.10
CA LEU A 192 18.01 19.67 16.54
C LEU A 192 16.90 18.82 17.11
N GLN A 193 16.70 18.86 18.44
CA GLN A 193 15.62 18.11 19.09
C GLN A 193 14.25 18.46 18.51
N GLN A 194 13.90 19.75 18.41
CA GLN A 194 12.63 20.19 17.85
C GLN A 194 12.40 19.72 16.43
N ILE A 195 13.42 19.76 15.58
CA ILE A 195 13.33 19.25 14.20
C ILE A 195 13.11 17.73 14.19
N LEU A 196 13.87 16.97 14.97
CA LEU A 196 13.70 15.52 15.03
C LEU A 196 12.32 15.11 15.61
N GLU A 197 11.81 15.85 16.60
CA GLU A 197 10.44 15.66 17.07
C GLU A 197 9.41 15.88 15.98
N SER A 198 9.59 16.91 15.13
CA SER A 198 8.71 17.15 13.98
C SER A 198 8.76 16.01 12.98
N TYR A 199 9.93 15.41 12.76
CA TYR A 199 10.10 14.25 11.88
C TYR A 199 9.38 13.02 12.41
N VAL A 200 9.46 12.75 13.72
CA VAL A 200 8.73 11.63 14.35
C VAL A 200 7.21 11.87 14.23
N ARG A 201 6.74 13.09 14.48
CA ARG A 201 5.31 13.47 14.30
C ARG A 201 4.82 13.32 12.86
N ARG A 202 5.70 13.36 11.88
CA ARG A 202 5.35 13.24 10.45
C ARG A 202 5.47 11.81 9.92
N ILE A 203 6.51 11.06 10.30
CA ILE A 203 6.73 9.70 9.75
C ILE A 203 5.71 8.69 10.30
N VAL A 204 5.26 8.85 11.55
CA VAL A 204 4.32 7.92 12.16
C VAL A 204 2.94 7.95 11.49
N PRO A 205 2.29 9.10 11.23
CA PRO A 205 1.06 9.15 10.43
C PRO A 205 1.23 8.59 9.01
N ILE A 206 2.35 8.87 8.33
CA ILE A 206 2.64 8.27 7.03
C ILE A 206 2.67 6.73 7.12
N ALA A 207 3.29 6.18 8.16
CA ALA A 207 3.30 4.74 8.39
C ALA A 207 1.89 4.18 8.64
N HIS A 208 1.04 4.90 9.37
CA HIS A 208 -0.37 4.50 9.54
C HIS A 208 -1.13 4.49 8.22
N ASN A 209 -0.94 5.50 7.37
CA ASN A 209 -1.54 5.56 6.03
C ASN A 209 -1.06 4.44 5.10
N LEU A 210 0.16 3.92 5.32
CA LEU A 210 0.70 2.79 4.55
C LEU A 210 0.09 1.43 4.94
N LYS A 211 -0.53 1.26 6.10
CA LYS A 211 -1.04 -0.04 6.58
C LYS A 211 -1.91 -0.80 5.58
N PRO A 212 -2.87 -0.18 4.86
CA PRO A 212 -3.68 -0.90 3.88
C PRO A 212 -2.88 -1.47 2.71
N PHE A 213 -1.73 -0.86 2.40
CA PHE A 213 -0.93 -1.16 1.21
C PHE A 213 0.31 -1.99 1.52
N LEU A 214 1.09 -1.56 2.50
CA LEU A 214 2.36 -2.17 2.94
C LEU A 214 2.32 -2.48 4.45
N PRO A 215 1.52 -3.46 4.89
CA PRO A 215 1.26 -3.69 6.31
C PRO A 215 2.51 -4.00 7.13
N ASN A 216 3.40 -4.87 6.63
CA ASN A 216 4.62 -5.24 7.35
C ASN A 216 5.60 -4.06 7.48
N THR A 217 5.71 -3.26 6.43
CA THR A 217 6.55 -2.05 6.41
C THR A 217 6.01 -1.00 7.38
N ALA A 218 4.70 -0.78 7.37
CA ALA A 218 4.03 0.15 8.26
C ALA A 218 4.25 -0.23 9.74
N GLU A 219 4.07 -1.50 10.09
CA GLU A 219 4.30 -1.99 11.46
C GLU A 219 5.75 -1.84 11.90
N LYS A 220 6.71 -2.15 11.02
CA LYS A 220 8.13 -1.93 11.30
C LYS A 220 8.45 -0.46 11.58
N ILE A 221 7.96 0.47 10.75
CA ILE A 221 8.17 1.91 10.94
C ILE A 221 7.58 2.35 12.29
N ILE A 222 6.33 1.97 12.59
CA ILE A 222 5.67 2.31 13.86
C ILE A 222 6.47 1.75 15.05
N SER A 223 6.96 0.51 14.96
CA SER A 223 7.77 -0.10 16.00
C SER A 223 9.11 0.61 16.22
N ILE A 224 9.79 1.04 15.15
CA ILE A 224 11.06 1.77 15.23
C ILE A 224 10.88 3.08 15.99
N PHE A 225 9.90 3.89 15.61
CA PHE A 225 9.69 5.22 16.20
C PHE A 225 8.91 5.20 17.51
N GLY A 226 8.25 4.09 17.85
CA GLY A 226 7.59 3.85 19.14
C GLY A 226 8.49 3.24 20.21
N ALA A 227 9.75 2.95 19.91
CA ALA A 227 10.71 2.41 20.86
C ALA A 227 11.20 3.50 21.85
N ASP A 228 11.58 3.08 23.06
CA ASP A 228 12.18 3.99 24.07
C ASP A 228 13.45 4.65 23.53
N LYS A 229 14.24 3.90 22.78
CA LYS A 229 15.43 4.35 22.07
C LYS A 229 15.27 4.00 20.59
N ILE A 230 15.24 5.01 19.74
CA ILE A 230 15.22 4.83 18.29
C ILE A 230 16.63 4.42 17.86
N VAL A 231 16.71 3.29 17.17
CA VAL A 231 17.97 2.76 16.61
C VAL A 231 17.79 2.62 15.10
N LYS A 232 18.85 2.92 14.35
CA LYS A 232 18.86 2.73 12.91
C LYS A 232 18.55 1.26 12.58
N PRO A 233 17.48 0.97 11.85
CA PRO A 233 17.12 -0.40 11.48
C PRO A 233 18.01 -0.94 10.37
N GLU A 234 18.00 -2.26 10.21
CA GLU A 234 18.40 -2.88 8.95
C GLU A 234 17.51 -2.33 7.79
N PRO A 235 18.00 -2.37 6.55
CA PRO A 235 17.24 -1.85 5.42
C PRO A 235 15.83 -2.46 5.36
N LEU A 236 14.80 -1.61 5.31
CA LEU A 236 13.42 -2.08 5.13
C LEU A 236 13.24 -2.78 3.79
N PHE A 237 13.98 -2.34 2.79
CA PHE A 237 14.00 -2.88 1.43
C PHE A 237 15.43 -2.95 0.93
N GLU A 238 15.90 -4.16 0.64
CA GLU A 238 17.21 -4.39 0.02
C GLU A 238 17.17 -4.05 -1.47
N ARG A 239 18.21 -3.38 -1.97
CA ARG A 239 18.31 -3.06 -3.40
C ARG A 239 18.37 -4.32 -4.25
N LYS A 240 17.62 -4.33 -5.34
CA LYS A 240 17.66 -5.38 -6.36
C LYS A 240 18.71 -5.04 -7.42
N LYS A 241 19.41 -6.07 -7.86
CA LYS A 241 20.44 -5.97 -8.93
C LYS A 241 19.81 -6.05 -10.32
#